data_9d8787afcb80a3600fb00289df92e793
#
_entry.id   9d8787afcb80a3600fb00289df92e793
#
_cell.length_a   1.000
_cell.length_b   1.000
_cell.length_c   1.000
_cell.angle_alpha   90.00
_cell.angle_beta   90.00
_cell.angle_gamma   90.00
#
_symmetry.space_group_name_H-M   'P 1'
#
loop_
_entity.id
_entity.type
_entity.pdbx_description
1 polymer ?
#
loop_
_entity_poly.entity_id
_entity_poly.type
_entity_poly.pdbx_seq_one_letter_code
_entity_poly.pdbx_strand_id
1 'polypeptide(L)'
;NSAWQKLHEDIYTKPALCGQSVLINARPQLEGVQGWNTQPEYHYDNDVLWRIWEELLSAGDIDNALFKFDVINVGRQVLGNLFSDFRDRFTECYKKHDILGAEKMAAQMDQLIADSDRLLSCSIELNMGKWIRDAREFGKTEQEKQYYEENARCIVSVWGQKGTQLNDYANRGWAGLTRSFYRERWSRFTSAVISAMKSGRQFSQDDYQKD
;
A
#
# COMPACT_ATOMS: atom_id res chain seq x y z
N ASN A 1 2.51 10.47 25.84
CA ASN A 1 1.06 10.64 26.10
C ASN A 1 0.39 11.65 25.16
N SER A 2 1.05 12.77 24.80
CA SER A 2 0.48 13.80 23.91
C SER A 2 0.13 13.26 22.52
N ALA A 3 1.04 12.54 21.87
CA ALA A 3 0.80 11.95 20.55
C ALA A 3 -0.41 10.99 20.53
N TRP A 4 -0.56 10.17 21.56
CA TRP A 4 -1.70 9.25 21.70
C TRP A 4 -3.02 9.97 21.92
N GLN A 5 -3.01 11.05 22.69
CA GLN A 5 -4.19 11.87 22.86
C GLN A 5 -4.63 12.52 21.55
N LYS A 6 -3.68 13.07 20.79
CA LYS A 6 -3.95 13.63 19.45
C LYS A 6 -4.45 12.55 18.47
N LEU A 7 -3.84 11.35 18.46
CA LEU A 7 -4.35 10.23 17.64
C LEU A 7 -5.81 9.93 17.97
N HIS A 8 -6.15 9.90 19.26
CA HIS A 8 -7.52 9.66 19.69
C HIS A 8 -8.45 10.78 19.22
N GLU A 9 -8.14 12.04 19.54
CA GLU A 9 -9.01 13.19 19.30
C GLU A 9 -9.14 13.54 17.81
N ASP A 10 -8.05 13.47 17.06
CA ASP A 10 -8.01 14.00 15.69
C ASP A 10 -8.15 12.92 14.60
N ILE A 11 -7.86 11.66 14.93
CA ILE A 11 -7.87 10.55 13.97
C ILE A 11 -8.96 9.52 14.31
N TYR A 12 -8.88 8.88 15.48
CA TYR A 12 -9.72 7.72 15.79
C TYR A 12 -11.18 8.06 16.09
N THR A 13 -11.48 9.28 16.48
CA THR A 13 -12.85 9.77 16.69
C THR A 13 -13.53 10.23 15.41
N LYS A 14 -12.81 10.32 14.30
CA LYS A 14 -13.39 10.71 13.02
C LYS A 14 -14.18 9.56 12.40
N PRO A 15 -15.24 9.86 11.63
CA PRO A 15 -15.98 8.82 10.92
C PRO A 15 -15.04 7.99 10.05
N ALA A 16 -15.15 6.67 10.16
CA ALA A 16 -14.46 5.76 9.25
C ALA A 16 -15.49 5.07 8.36
N LEU A 17 -15.32 5.14 7.06
CA LEU A 17 -15.94 4.22 6.14
C LEU A 17 -15.21 2.87 6.23
N CYS A 18 -15.75 1.85 5.59
CA CYS A 18 -15.23 0.48 5.65
C CYS A 18 -13.91 0.29 4.86
N GLY A 19 -12.87 1.08 5.14
CA GLY A 19 -11.56 0.91 4.50
C GLY A 19 -10.53 0.46 5.52
N GLN A 20 -9.78 -0.56 5.16
CA GLN A 20 -8.77 -1.15 6.04
C GLN A 20 -7.36 -1.01 5.50
N SER A 21 -7.18 -0.40 4.33
CA SER A 21 -5.92 -0.40 3.63
C SER A 21 -5.66 0.91 2.92
N VAL A 22 -4.37 1.18 2.72
CA VAL A 22 -3.91 2.35 1.97
C VAL A 22 -3.94 2.08 0.47
N LEU A 23 -3.93 3.15 -0.35
CA LEU A 23 -4.01 3.07 -1.80
C LEU A 23 -2.88 2.23 -2.43
N ILE A 24 -1.70 2.17 -1.83
CA ILE A 24 -0.59 1.31 -2.28
C ILE A 24 -1.06 -0.12 -2.52
N ASN A 25 -1.93 -0.64 -1.65
CA ASN A 25 -2.38 -2.02 -1.67
C ASN A 25 -3.56 -2.26 -2.63
N ALA A 26 -4.19 -1.21 -3.15
CA ALA A 26 -5.31 -1.31 -4.08
C ALA A 26 -4.85 -1.65 -5.51
N ARG A 27 -5.81 -2.03 -6.35
CA ARG A 27 -5.56 -2.11 -7.79
C ARG A 27 -5.27 -0.72 -8.34
N PRO A 28 -4.22 -0.58 -9.15
CA PRO A 28 -3.88 0.69 -9.74
C PRO A 28 -4.98 1.23 -10.65
N GLN A 29 -5.31 2.50 -10.47
CA GLN A 29 -6.15 3.27 -11.38
C GLN A 29 -5.87 4.76 -11.26
N LEU A 30 -6.22 5.52 -12.30
CA LEU A 30 -6.00 6.97 -12.33
C LEU A 30 -6.83 7.69 -11.27
N GLU A 31 -8.08 7.33 -11.09
CA GLU A 31 -9.00 8.00 -10.17
C GLU A 31 -9.77 7.00 -9.33
N GLY A 32 -10.20 7.47 -8.17
CA GLY A 32 -10.94 6.64 -7.24
C GLY A 32 -10.13 5.49 -6.67
N VAL A 33 -10.81 4.46 -6.22
CA VAL A 33 -10.20 3.22 -5.73
C VAL A 33 -11.00 2.02 -6.21
N GLN A 34 -10.30 0.93 -6.46
CA GLN A 34 -10.90 -0.34 -6.79
C GLN A 34 -10.52 -1.36 -5.73
N GLY A 35 -11.50 -1.94 -5.12
CA GLY A 35 -11.33 -2.93 -4.05
C GLY A 35 -12.20 -2.63 -2.83
N TRP A 36 -12.44 -3.67 -2.05
CA TRP A 36 -13.36 -3.65 -0.91
C TRP A 36 -12.81 -2.88 0.30
N ASN A 37 -11.50 -2.77 0.41
CA ASN A 37 -10.83 -2.44 1.66
C ASN A 37 -9.99 -1.17 1.59
N THR A 38 -10.09 -0.40 0.51
CA THR A 38 -9.32 0.83 0.37
C THR A 38 -10.25 2.03 0.36
N GLN A 39 -9.95 3.01 1.19
CA GLN A 39 -10.69 4.26 1.27
C GLN A 39 -10.22 5.23 0.19
N PRO A 40 -11.12 5.87 -0.54
CA PRO A 40 -10.76 6.95 -1.45
C PRO A 40 -10.45 8.25 -0.71
N GLU A 41 -11.03 8.45 0.47
CA GLU A 41 -10.95 9.69 1.23
C GLU A 41 -10.67 9.41 2.70
N TYR A 42 -9.93 10.32 3.34
CA TYR A 42 -9.68 10.31 4.77
C TYR A 42 -10.47 11.45 5.42
N HIS A 43 -11.14 11.16 6.54
CA HIS A 43 -11.92 12.17 7.28
C HIS A 43 -11.08 12.90 8.33
N TYR A 44 -9.78 12.99 8.09
CA TYR A 44 -8.82 13.71 8.92
C TYR A 44 -7.74 14.33 8.03
N ASP A 45 -7.03 15.32 8.56
CA ASP A 45 -5.92 15.96 7.88
C ASP A 45 -4.65 15.11 8.00
N ASN A 46 -4.05 14.75 6.85
CA ASN A 46 -2.82 13.96 6.84
C ASN A 46 -1.62 14.71 7.45
N ASP A 47 -1.59 16.04 7.39
CA ASP A 47 -0.55 16.84 8.06
C ASP A 47 -0.63 16.71 9.59
N VAL A 48 -1.83 16.54 10.14
CA VAL A 48 -2.00 16.25 11.57
C VAL A 48 -1.41 14.88 11.91
N LEU A 49 -1.74 13.84 11.10
CA LEU A 49 -1.21 12.51 11.32
C LEU A 49 0.32 12.47 11.15
N TRP A 50 0.85 13.21 10.19
CA TRP A 50 2.30 13.37 9.97
C TRP A 50 3.00 13.93 11.20
N ARG A 51 2.49 15.06 11.76
CA ARG A 51 3.06 15.69 12.96
C ARG A 51 3.00 14.77 14.19
N ILE A 52 1.91 14.01 14.33
CA ILE A 52 1.81 12.99 15.38
C ILE A 52 2.89 11.93 15.24
N TRP A 53 3.15 11.48 14.00
CA TRP A 53 4.21 10.51 13.72
C TRP A 53 5.60 11.07 14.03
N GLU A 54 5.89 12.33 13.66
CA GLU A 54 7.13 13.03 14.04
C GLU A 54 7.30 13.11 15.57
N GLU A 55 6.23 13.40 16.30
CA GLU A 55 6.25 13.41 17.76
C GLU A 55 6.54 12.02 18.35
N LEU A 56 5.95 10.96 17.80
CA LEU A 56 6.26 9.57 18.18
C LEU A 56 7.73 9.23 17.89
N LEU A 57 8.24 9.56 16.72
CA LEU A 57 9.64 9.33 16.35
C LEU A 57 10.60 10.06 17.30
N SER A 58 10.26 11.30 17.73
CA SER A 58 11.09 12.09 18.62
C SER A 58 11.12 11.57 20.06
N ALA A 59 10.16 10.76 20.45
CA ALA A 59 10.12 10.16 21.81
C ALA A 59 11.25 9.13 22.05
N GLY A 60 11.80 8.53 20.98
CA GLY A 60 13.06 7.79 21.02
C GLY A 60 13.05 6.41 21.69
N ASP A 61 11.91 5.92 22.20
CA ASP A 61 11.80 4.63 22.91
C ASP A 61 11.69 3.43 21.95
N ILE A 62 12.58 3.36 20.95
CA ILE A 62 12.57 2.32 19.91
C ILE A 62 12.99 0.93 20.42
N ASP A 63 13.54 0.83 21.60
CA ASP A 63 13.88 -0.46 22.26
C ASP A 63 12.63 -1.15 22.83
N ASN A 64 11.55 -0.40 23.07
CA ASN A 64 10.26 -0.97 23.42
C ASN A 64 9.56 -1.50 22.16
N ALA A 65 9.41 -2.82 22.07
CA ALA A 65 8.86 -3.50 20.90
C ALA A 65 7.43 -3.05 20.55
N LEU A 66 6.58 -2.81 21.55
CA LEU A 66 5.20 -2.35 21.34
C LEU A 66 5.19 -0.92 20.81
N PHE A 67 5.98 -0.03 21.41
CA PHE A 67 6.10 1.34 20.93
C PHE A 67 6.66 1.39 19.51
N LYS A 68 7.69 0.60 19.21
CA LYS A 68 8.24 0.47 17.85
C LYS A 68 7.18 0.03 16.85
N PHE A 69 6.36 -0.97 17.20
CA PHE A 69 5.26 -1.43 16.34
C PHE A 69 4.28 -0.30 16.06
N ASP A 70 3.88 0.48 17.06
CA ASP A 70 2.96 1.60 16.92
C ASP A 70 3.51 2.69 16.01
N VAL A 71 4.78 3.07 16.19
CA VAL A 71 5.47 4.04 15.31
C VAL A 71 5.46 3.57 13.86
N ILE A 72 5.73 2.31 13.60
CA ILE A 72 5.70 1.72 12.25
C ILE A 72 4.28 1.71 11.70
N ASN A 73 3.30 1.36 12.52
CA ASN A 73 1.90 1.27 12.10
C ASN A 73 1.30 2.65 11.74
N VAL A 74 1.62 3.69 12.53
CA VAL A 74 1.24 5.07 12.20
C VAL A 74 1.95 5.53 10.94
N GLY A 75 3.26 5.32 10.83
CA GLY A 75 4.06 5.69 9.67
C GLY A 75 3.58 5.00 8.37
N ARG A 76 3.14 3.75 8.44
CA ARG A 76 2.50 3.04 7.33
C ARG A 76 1.29 3.81 6.80
N GLN A 77 0.45 4.33 7.69
CA GLN A 77 -0.72 5.10 7.30
C GLN A 77 -0.32 6.45 6.69
N VAL A 78 0.64 7.15 7.31
CA VAL A 78 1.18 8.42 6.80
C VAL A 78 1.71 8.28 5.37
N LEU A 79 2.57 7.28 5.11
CA LEU A 79 3.14 7.04 3.79
C LEU A 79 2.07 6.60 2.78
N GLY A 80 1.07 5.84 3.23
CA GLY A 80 -0.06 5.43 2.40
C GLY A 80 -0.93 6.62 1.97
N ASN A 81 -1.17 7.58 2.85
CA ASN A 81 -1.91 8.80 2.54
C ASN A 81 -1.12 9.68 1.55
N LEU A 82 0.19 9.85 1.79
CA LEU A 82 1.06 10.60 0.88
C LEU A 82 1.12 9.95 -0.52
N PHE A 83 1.01 8.62 -0.60
CA PHE A 83 0.94 7.92 -1.88
C PHE A 83 -0.33 8.31 -2.66
N SER A 84 -1.44 8.52 -1.99
CA SER A 84 -2.67 9.00 -2.64
C SER A 84 -2.48 10.37 -3.27
N ASP A 85 -1.81 11.29 -2.58
CA ASP A 85 -1.49 12.62 -3.11
C ASP A 85 -0.57 12.54 -4.34
N PHE A 86 0.41 11.64 -4.32
CA PHE A 86 1.30 11.45 -5.47
C PHE A 86 0.57 10.85 -6.68
N ARG A 87 -0.33 9.87 -6.46
CA ARG A 87 -1.17 9.31 -7.49
C ARG A 87 -2.07 10.39 -8.12
N ASP A 88 -2.68 11.24 -7.32
CA ASP A 88 -3.55 12.29 -7.80
C ASP A 88 -2.76 13.32 -8.64
N ARG A 89 -1.56 13.69 -8.20
CA ARG A 89 -0.64 14.52 -9.00
C ARG A 89 -0.21 13.83 -10.30
N PHE A 90 0.05 12.52 -10.28
CA PHE A 90 0.33 11.74 -11.48
C PHE A 90 -0.85 11.80 -12.47
N THR A 91 -2.06 11.66 -11.95
CA THR A 91 -3.30 11.76 -12.74
C THR A 91 -3.48 13.15 -13.35
N GLU A 92 -3.17 14.22 -12.60
CA GLU A 92 -3.21 15.58 -13.12
C GLU A 92 -2.17 15.81 -14.24
N CYS A 93 -0.96 15.23 -14.12
CA CYS A 93 0.01 15.25 -15.20
C CYS A 93 -0.51 14.53 -16.45
N TYR A 94 -1.16 13.38 -16.28
CA TYR A 94 -1.81 12.65 -17.36
C TYR A 94 -2.88 13.51 -18.06
N LYS A 95 -3.80 14.12 -17.29
CA LYS A 95 -4.88 14.98 -17.83
C LYS A 95 -4.33 16.19 -18.61
N LYS A 96 -3.23 16.77 -18.15
CA LYS A 96 -2.55 17.91 -18.77
C LYS A 96 -1.59 17.52 -19.90
N HIS A 97 -1.44 16.22 -20.17
CA HIS A 97 -0.46 15.67 -21.10
C HIS A 97 1.00 16.08 -20.80
N ASP A 98 1.29 16.28 -19.49
CA ASP A 98 2.63 16.58 -18.99
C ASP A 98 3.41 15.28 -18.77
N ILE A 99 4.11 14.81 -19.80
CA ILE A 99 4.85 13.54 -19.78
C ILE A 99 5.99 13.59 -18.76
N LEU A 100 6.75 14.69 -18.70
CA LEU A 100 7.87 14.82 -17.78
C LEU A 100 7.40 14.85 -16.32
N GLY A 101 6.31 15.56 -16.05
CA GLY A 101 5.67 15.55 -14.73
C GLY A 101 5.17 14.15 -14.35
N ALA A 102 4.55 13.42 -15.27
CA ALA A 102 4.10 12.06 -15.04
C ALA A 102 5.26 11.10 -14.73
N GLU A 103 6.37 11.17 -15.47
CA GLU A 103 7.56 10.37 -15.20
C GLU A 103 8.16 10.67 -13.81
N LYS A 104 8.23 11.95 -13.43
CA LYS A 104 8.69 12.36 -12.11
C LYS A 104 7.79 11.83 -11.00
N MET A 105 6.47 11.95 -11.15
CA MET A 105 5.51 11.43 -10.17
C MET A 105 5.58 9.92 -10.06
N ALA A 106 5.68 9.20 -11.18
CA ALA A 106 5.84 7.75 -11.19
C ALA A 106 7.09 7.29 -10.40
N ALA A 107 8.22 7.99 -10.59
CA ALA A 107 9.44 7.71 -9.84
C ALA A 107 9.29 7.99 -8.34
N GLN A 108 8.58 9.06 -7.96
CA GLN A 108 8.29 9.37 -6.54
C GLN A 108 7.34 8.35 -5.91
N MET A 109 6.32 7.89 -6.64
CA MET A 109 5.41 6.82 -6.20
C MET A 109 6.19 5.51 -5.97
N ASP A 110 7.06 5.12 -6.91
CA ASP A 110 7.89 3.93 -6.79
C ASP A 110 8.83 3.98 -5.57
N GLN A 111 9.48 5.14 -5.36
CA GLN A 111 10.34 5.35 -4.19
C GLN A 111 9.55 5.27 -2.88
N LEU A 112 8.37 5.87 -2.82
CA LEU A 112 7.52 5.87 -1.62
C LEU A 112 7.04 4.45 -1.27
N ILE A 113 6.73 3.62 -2.26
CA ILE A 113 6.41 2.19 -2.03
C ILE A 113 7.63 1.46 -1.46
N ALA A 114 8.84 1.75 -1.98
CA ALA A 114 10.07 1.16 -1.47
C ALA A 114 10.37 1.60 -0.02
N ASP A 115 10.10 2.86 0.32
CA ASP A 115 10.26 3.40 1.67
C ASP A 115 9.25 2.80 2.64
N SER A 116 7.99 2.62 2.19
CA SER A 116 6.96 1.89 2.93
C SER A 116 7.39 0.46 3.24
N ASP A 117 7.93 -0.26 2.27
CA ASP A 117 8.42 -1.64 2.49
C ASP A 117 9.57 -1.68 3.50
N ARG A 118 10.50 -0.73 3.42
CA ARG A 118 11.60 -0.61 4.39
C ARG A 118 11.09 -0.34 5.81
N LEU A 119 10.14 0.58 5.96
CA LEU A 119 9.52 0.86 7.25
C LEU A 119 8.85 -0.40 7.83
N LEU A 120 8.03 -1.07 7.05
CA LEU A 120 7.33 -2.29 7.45
C LEU A 120 8.30 -3.42 7.82
N SER A 121 9.47 -3.49 7.15
CA SER A 121 10.49 -4.51 7.44
C SER A 121 11.13 -4.39 8.82
N CYS A 122 10.94 -3.25 9.50
CA CYS A 122 11.41 -3.03 10.86
C CYS A 122 10.56 -3.76 11.93
N SER A 123 9.42 -4.36 11.55
CA SER A 123 8.57 -5.18 12.44
C SER A 123 8.39 -6.58 11.86
N ILE A 124 8.60 -7.61 12.70
CA ILE A 124 8.40 -9.01 12.30
C ILE A 124 6.92 -9.32 12.05
N GLU A 125 6.02 -8.66 12.75
CA GLU A 125 4.56 -8.81 12.63
C GLU A 125 4.04 -8.31 11.28
N LEU A 126 4.75 -7.36 10.69
CA LEU A 126 4.42 -6.76 9.40
C LEU A 126 5.29 -7.30 8.26
N ASN A 127 5.82 -8.52 8.41
CA ASN A 127 6.72 -9.14 7.44
C ASN A 127 6.12 -10.40 6.83
N MET A 128 5.97 -10.43 5.51
CA MET A 128 5.45 -11.58 4.77
C MET A 128 6.31 -12.83 4.96
N GLY A 129 7.62 -12.68 5.20
CA GLY A 129 8.53 -13.80 5.41
C GLY A 129 8.16 -14.68 6.61
N LYS A 130 7.67 -14.07 7.69
CA LYS A 130 7.15 -14.82 8.86
C LYS A 130 5.91 -15.64 8.47
N TRP A 131 4.94 -15.01 7.82
CA TRP A 131 3.72 -15.64 7.34
C TRP A 131 4.01 -16.86 6.45
N ILE A 132 4.96 -16.74 5.53
CA ILE A 132 5.36 -17.83 4.63
C ILE A 132 6.08 -18.96 5.40
N ARG A 133 6.99 -18.64 6.33
CA ARG A 133 7.65 -19.67 7.15
C ARG A 133 6.63 -20.45 7.97
N ASP A 134 5.76 -19.75 8.68
CA ASP A 134 4.73 -20.36 9.51
C ASP A 134 3.82 -21.29 8.68
N ALA A 135 3.45 -20.89 7.47
CA ALA A 135 2.66 -21.73 6.57
C ALA A 135 3.42 -23.00 6.14
N ARG A 136 4.71 -22.89 5.80
CA ARG A 136 5.54 -24.05 5.43
C ARG A 136 5.71 -25.05 6.54
N GLU A 137 5.68 -24.63 7.81
CA GLU A 137 5.82 -25.51 8.97
C GLU A 137 4.66 -26.52 9.11
N PHE A 138 3.52 -26.31 8.47
CA PHE A 138 2.42 -27.29 8.41
C PHE A 138 2.73 -28.49 7.51
N GLY A 139 3.64 -28.33 6.55
CA GLY A 139 4.03 -29.42 5.61
C GLY A 139 5.11 -30.32 6.18
N LYS A 140 4.96 -31.64 6.01
CA LYS A 140 5.95 -32.65 6.36
C LYS A 140 6.93 -32.94 5.24
N THR A 141 6.47 -32.83 3.99
CA THR A 141 7.28 -33.01 2.77
C THR A 141 7.51 -31.67 2.09
N GLU A 142 8.49 -31.56 1.20
CA GLU A 142 8.70 -30.32 0.42
C GLU A 142 7.50 -29.98 -0.47
N GLN A 143 6.81 -30.99 -1.00
CA GLN A 143 5.60 -30.78 -1.79
C GLN A 143 4.46 -30.19 -0.95
N GLU A 144 4.25 -30.68 0.27
CA GLU A 144 3.26 -30.11 1.18
C GLU A 144 3.65 -28.70 1.63
N LYS A 145 4.92 -28.43 1.92
CA LYS A 145 5.42 -27.10 2.25
C LYS A 145 5.17 -26.11 1.12
N GLN A 146 5.42 -26.51 -0.13
CA GLN A 146 5.14 -25.69 -1.30
C GLN A 146 3.65 -25.40 -1.43
N TYR A 147 2.80 -26.40 -1.25
CA TYR A 147 1.34 -26.23 -1.28
C TYR A 147 0.84 -25.22 -0.23
N TYR A 148 1.31 -25.32 1.00
CA TYR A 148 0.94 -24.36 2.05
C TYR A 148 1.49 -22.96 1.79
N GLU A 149 2.71 -22.85 1.24
CA GLU A 149 3.26 -21.57 0.81
C GLU A 149 2.44 -20.92 -0.29
N GLU A 150 2.06 -21.65 -1.33
CA GLU A 150 1.23 -21.15 -2.44
C GLU A 150 -0.12 -20.65 -1.94
N ASN A 151 -0.77 -21.40 -1.05
CA ASN A 151 -1.99 -20.98 -0.38
C ASN A 151 -1.81 -19.71 0.44
N ALA A 152 -0.75 -19.64 1.24
CA ALA A 152 -0.46 -18.48 2.07
C ALA A 152 -0.19 -17.23 1.23
N ARG A 153 0.51 -17.35 0.10
CA ARG A 153 0.72 -16.27 -0.87
C ARG A 153 -0.58 -15.84 -1.53
N CYS A 154 -1.40 -16.79 -1.97
CA CYS A 154 -2.67 -16.53 -2.61
C CYS A 154 -3.60 -15.72 -1.70
N ILE A 155 -3.75 -16.12 -0.45
CA ILE A 155 -4.64 -15.47 0.53
C ILE A 155 -4.31 -13.99 0.75
N VAL A 156 -3.04 -13.61 0.75
CA VAL A 156 -2.62 -12.23 1.04
C VAL A 156 -2.36 -11.38 -0.21
N SER A 157 -2.49 -11.95 -1.39
CA SER A 157 -2.29 -11.25 -2.67
C SER A 157 -3.57 -11.19 -3.48
N VAL A 158 -3.92 -12.24 -4.21
CA VAL A 158 -5.07 -12.26 -5.11
C VAL A 158 -6.34 -12.84 -4.49
N TRP A 159 -6.23 -13.62 -3.44
CA TRP A 159 -7.28 -14.36 -2.73
C TRP A 159 -8.09 -15.29 -3.63
N GLY A 160 -8.79 -14.75 -4.61
CA GLY A 160 -9.66 -15.49 -5.52
C GLY A 160 -9.17 -15.47 -6.97
N GLN A 161 -9.90 -16.17 -7.82
CA GLN A 161 -9.63 -16.18 -9.26
C GLN A 161 -9.88 -14.81 -9.89
N LYS A 162 -9.14 -14.49 -10.98
CA LYS A 162 -9.34 -13.28 -11.79
C LYS A 162 -10.83 -13.13 -12.17
N GLY A 163 -11.38 -11.95 -11.96
CA GLY A 163 -12.78 -11.63 -12.27
C GLY A 163 -13.82 -12.03 -11.23
N THR A 164 -13.43 -12.68 -10.12
CA THR A 164 -14.34 -12.95 -9.01
C THR A 164 -14.39 -11.76 -8.04
N GLN A 165 -15.47 -11.69 -7.26
CA GLN A 165 -15.66 -10.65 -6.23
C GLN A 165 -14.59 -10.69 -5.13
N LEU A 166 -14.00 -11.86 -4.87
CA LEU A 166 -12.98 -12.03 -3.83
C LEU A 166 -11.56 -11.69 -4.29
N ASN A 167 -11.38 -11.36 -5.57
CA ASN A 167 -10.05 -10.99 -6.07
C ASN A 167 -9.57 -9.70 -5.38
N ASP A 168 -8.36 -9.72 -4.83
CA ASP A 168 -7.75 -8.68 -4.00
C ASP A 168 -8.46 -8.40 -2.67
N TYR A 169 -9.24 -9.34 -2.15
CA TYR A 169 -9.97 -9.16 -0.90
C TYR A 169 -9.06 -8.90 0.32
N ALA A 170 -7.93 -9.56 0.42
CA ALA A 170 -7.03 -9.46 1.57
C ALA A 170 -5.73 -8.70 1.22
N ASN A 171 -5.85 -7.42 0.92
CA ASN A 171 -4.72 -6.55 0.61
C ASN A 171 -3.94 -6.13 1.88
N ARG A 172 -2.96 -6.93 2.29
CA ARG A 172 -2.14 -6.67 3.47
C ARG A 172 -0.98 -5.71 3.17
N GLY A 173 -0.78 -4.70 4.02
CA GLY A 173 0.41 -3.84 4.01
C GLY A 173 1.54 -4.50 4.79
N TRP A 174 2.28 -5.41 4.17
CA TRP A 174 3.40 -6.15 4.76
C TRP A 174 4.68 -5.98 3.93
N ALA A 175 5.82 -5.90 4.62
CA ALA A 175 7.12 -5.92 3.97
C ALA A 175 7.30 -7.20 3.15
N GLY A 176 7.94 -7.09 2.01
CA GLY A 176 8.07 -8.17 1.04
C GLY A 176 6.89 -8.23 0.08
N LEU A 177 5.64 -8.21 0.56
CA LEU A 177 4.45 -8.11 -0.29
C LEU A 177 4.37 -6.73 -0.96
N THR A 178 4.59 -5.67 -0.19
CA THR A 178 4.62 -4.29 -0.69
C THR A 178 5.66 -4.13 -1.80
N ARG A 179 6.88 -4.63 -1.60
CA ARG A 179 7.96 -4.53 -2.59
C ARG A 179 7.76 -5.41 -3.81
N SER A 180 7.30 -6.66 -3.65
CA SER A 180 7.28 -7.64 -4.73
C SER A 180 5.98 -7.64 -5.53
N PHE A 181 4.85 -7.32 -4.90
CA PHE A 181 3.53 -7.40 -5.53
C PHE A 181 2.95 -6.02 -5.84
N TYR A 182 2.79 -5.14 -4.84
CA TYR A 182 2.17 -3.84 -5.07
C TYR A 182 3.07 -2.89 -5.87
N ARG A 183 4.37 -2.86 -5.58
CA ARG A 183 5.31 -2.04 -6.34
C ARG A 183 5.32 -2.41 -7.81
N GLU A 184 5.35 -3.69 -8.13
CA GLU A 184 5.32 -4.18 -9.52
C GLU A 184 4.01 -3.78 -10.22
N ARG A 185 2.86 -3.92 -9.54
CA ARG A 185 1.56 -3.50 -10.09
C ARG A 185 1.53 -2.02 -10.43
N TRP A 186 1.98 -1.16 -9.51
CA TRP A 186 2.02 0.29 -9.74
C TRP A 186 3.05 0.68 -10.80
N SER A 187 4.22 0.04 -10.83
CA SER A 187 5.24 0.27 -11.85
C SER A 187 4.73 -0.06 -13.26
N ARG A 188 4.08 -1.21 -13.43
CA ARG A 188 3.44 -1.58 -14.72
C ARG A 188 2.36 -0.60 -15.12
N PHE A 189 1.51 -0.20 -14.18
CA PHE A 189 0.43 0.74 -14.42
C PHE A 189 0.96 2.11 -14.89
N THR A 190 1.86 2.72 -14.12
CA THR A 190 2.42 4.04 -14.47
C THR A 190 3.17 3.99 -15.80
N SER A 191 3.89 2.90 -16.07
CA SER A 191 4.58 2.68 -17.37
C SER A 191 3.61 2.58 -18.53
N ALA A 192 2.47 1.89 -18.37
CA ALA A 192 1.44 1.78 -19.41
C ALA A 192 0.78 3.14 -19.70
N VAL A 193 0.46 3.91 -18.65
CA VAL A 193 -0.10 5.27 -18.79
C VAL A 193 0.89 6.18 -19.53
N ILE A 194 2.16 6.23 -19.11
CA ILE A 194 3.20 7.05 -19.73
C ILE A 194 3.44 6.63 -21.19
N SER A 195 3.41 5.34 -21.49
CA SER A 195 3.54 4.81 -22.85
C SER A 195 2.38 5.27 -23.75
N ALA A 196 1.15 5.26 -23.23
CA ALA A 196 0.00 5.79 -23.94
C ALA A 196 0.15 7.30 -24.24
N MET A 197 0.57 8.09 -23.23
CA MET A 197 0.86 9.52 -23.40
C MET A 197 1.91 9.77 -24.49
N LYS A 198 3.04 9.08 -24.43
CA LYS A 198 4.15 9.21 -25.42
C LYS A 198 3.73 8.86 -26.85
N SER A 199 2.79 7.94 -27.00
CA SER A 199 2.26 7.53 -28.30
C SER A 199 1.04 8.35 -28.76
N GLY A 200 0.65 9.39 -28.02
CA GLY A 200 -0.52 10.22 -28.33
C GLY A 200 -1.85 9.47 -28.22
N ARG A 201 -1.89 8.33 -27.52
CA ARG A 201 -3.10 7.52 -27.31
C ARG A 201 -3.72 7.85 -25.96
N GLN A 202 -5.05 7.72 -25.88
CA GLN A 202 -5.71 7.73 -24.58
C GLN A 202 -5.46 6.41 -23.86
N PHE A 203 -5.15 6.47 -22.57
CA PHE A 203 -5.04 5.27 -21.74
C PHE A 203 -6.44 4.72 -21.45
N SER A 204 -6.62 3.42 -21.65
CA SER A 204 -7.85 2.69 -21.33
C SER A 204 -7.64 1.85 -20.09
N GLN A 205 -8.30 2.21 -18.99
CA GLN A 205 -8.27 1.45 -17.75
C GLN A 205 -8.84 0.03 -17.93
N ASP A 206 -9.94 -0.08 -18.71
CA ASP A 206 -10.62 -1.36 -18.95
C ASP A 206 -9.74 -2.33 -19.75
N ASP A 207 -8.99 -1.84 -20.72
CA ASP A 207 -8.10 -2.68 -21.52
C ASP A 207 -6.89 -3.11 -20.71
N TYR A 208 -6.32 -2.19 -19.91
CA TYR A 208 -5.22 -2.52 -19.00
C TYR A 208 -5.58 -3.61 -17.97
N GLN A 209 -6.83 -3.66 -17.52
CA GLN A 209 -7.28 -4.66 -16.54
C GLN A 209 -7.58 -6.04 -17.14
N LYS A 210 -7.70 -6.14 -18.47
CA LYS A 210 -7.90 -7.43 -19.15
C LYS A 210 -6.60 -8.22 -19.31
N ASP A 211 -5.47 -7.52 -19.40
CA ASP A 211 -4.12 -8.09 -19.50
C ASP A 211 -3.57 -8.49 -18.11
#